data_643e4e499cc4fd2d84c578332f9dbaae
#
_entry.id   643e4e499cc4fd2d84c578332f9dbaae
#
_cell.length_a   1.000
_cell.length_b   1.000
_cell.length_c   1.000
_cell.angle_alpha   90.00
_cell.angle_beta   90.00
_cell.angle_gamma   90.00
#
_symmetry.space_group_name_H-M   'P 1'
#
loop_
_entity.id
_entity.type
_entity.pdbx_description
1 polymer ?
#
loop_
_entity_poly.entity_id
_entity_poly.type
_entity_poly.pdbx_seq_one_letter_code
_entity_poly.pdbx_strand_id
1 'polypeptide(L)'
;MNAESASGTLGHFQALGVEISIDDFGTGYSSLSYLHNFPLQKVKIDRSFLEGIDADRPLTLLRGVARLSADLGMSVVVEGIETNEQLELISADGTVTEAQGYLFSRPVTALQVRQLLNASHGRRLKKDRRIMASSRSIA
;
A
#
# COMPACT_ATOMS: atom_id res chain seq x y z
N MET A 1 -17.60 16.28 15.25
CA MET A 1 -17.28 14.98 15.88
C MET A 1 -15.98 15.18 16.65
N ASN A 2 -15.95 14.91 17.95
CA ASN A 2 -14.75 15.13 18.76
C ASN A 2 -13.73 14.00 18.47
N ALA A 3 -12.46 14.32 18.31
CA ALA A 3 -11.39 13.36 17.99
C ALA A 3 -11.30 12.20 19.00
N GLU A 4 -11.57 12.46 20.28
CA GLU A 4 -11.61 11.43 21.33
C GLU A 4 -12.71 10.40 21.11
N SER A 5 -13.92 10.83 20.70
CA SER A 5 -15.03 9.92 20.39
C SER A 5 -14.72 9.07 19.16
N ALA A 6 -14.07 9.63 18.14
CA ALA A 6 -13.66 8.90 16.95
C ALA A 6 -12.58 7.86 17.30
N SER A 7 -11.57 8.22 18.08
CA SER A 7 -10.49 7.31 18.51
C SER A 7 -11.05 6.11 19.30
N GLY A 8 -12.01 6.35 20.22
CA GLY A 8 -12.68 5.27 20.96
C GLY A 8 -13.42 4.29 20.04
N THR A 9 -14.16 4.82 19.05
CA THR A 9 -14.89 3.99 18.09
C THR A 9 -13.94 3.15 17.23
N LEU A 10 -12.85 3.75 16.72
CA LEU A 10 -11.83 3.05 15.94
C LEU A 10 -11.13 1.95 16.76
N GLY A 11 -10.85 2.22 18.05
CA GLY A 11 -10.30 1.22 18.97
C GLY A 11 -11.22 0.01 19.17
N HIS A 12 -12.54 0.19 19.19
CA HIS A 12 -13.48 -0.93 19.22
C HIS A 12 -13.44 -1.77 17.95
N PHE A 13 -13.37 -1.15 16.76
CA PHE A 13 -13.22 -1.90 15.51
C PHE A 13 -11.91 -2.69 15.47
N GLN A 14 -10.83 -2.10 15.94
CA GLN A 14 -9.53 -2.77 16.02
C GLN A 14 -9.58 -3.98 16.97
N ALA A 15 -10.27 -3.87 18.10
CA ALA A 15 -10.47 -4.99 19.03
C ALA A 15 -11.27 -6.16 18.42
N LEU A 16 -12.10 -5.87 17.39
CA LEU A 16 -12.81 -6.87 16.61
C LEU A 16 -11.96 -7.45 15.45
N GLY A 17 -10.69 -7.07 15.33
CA GLY A 17 -9.80 -7.52 14.26
C GLY A 17 -9.96 -6.78 12.93
N VAL A 18 -10.64 -5.62 12.92
CA VAL A 18 -10.77 -4.77 11.74
C VAL A 18 -9.53 -3.91 11.58
N GLU A 19 -8.90 -3.94 10.41
CA GLU A 19 -7.79 -3.06 10.06
C GLU A 19 -8.30 -1.66 9.71
N ILE A 20 -7.70 -0.64 10.35
CA ILE A 20 -8.06 0.77 10.13
C ILE A 20 -7.03 1.40 9.21
N SER A 21 -7.50 1.95 8.10
CA SER A 21 -6.65 2.69 7.17
C SER A 21 -7.09 4.14 7.04
N ILE A 22 -6.12 5.03 6.87
CA ILE A 22 -6.41 6.39 6.39
C ILE A 22 -6.30 6.41 4.87
N ASP A 23 -7.31 6.98 4.23
CA ASP A 23 -7.41 7.09 2.77
C ASP A 23 -7.11 8.51 2.30
N ASP A 24 -6.74 8.66 1.02
CA ASP A 24 -6.46 9.95 0.37
C ASP A 24 -5.47 10.83 1.16
N PHE A 25 -4.46 10.21 1.78
CA PHE A 25 -3.47 10.98 2.56
C PHE A 25 -2.71 11.95 1.65
N GLY A 26 -2.79 13.25 2.00
CA GLY A 26 -2.13 14.33 1.26
C GLY A 26 -3.06 15.26 0.47
N THR A 27 -4.36 14.97 0.37
CA THR A 27 -5.34 15.77 -0.38
C THR A 27 -5.89 16.99 0.41
N GLY A 28 -5.11 17.56 1.32
CA GLY A 28 -5.37 18.88 1.93
C GLY A 28 -5.92 18.88 3.35
N TYR A 29 -6.71 17.91 3.77
CA TYR A 29 -7.25 17.81 5.14
C TYR A 29 -6.58 16.71 5.99
N SER A 30 -5.70 15.93 5.40
CA SER A 30 -4.98 14.88 6.11
C SER A 30 -3.85 15.47 6.95
N SER A 31 -4.15 15.75 8.21
CA SER A 31 -3.15 16.23 9.16
C SER A 31 -2.26 15.08 9.64
N LEU A 32 -0.96 15.31 9.74
CA LEU A 32 -0.02 14.41 10.43
C LEU A 32 -0.49 14.04 11.85
N SER A 33 -1.34 14.89 12.47
CA SER A 33 -1.97 14.61 13.76
C SER A 33 -2.86 13.36 13.74
N TYR A 34 -3.43 12.97 12.61
CA TYR A 34 -4.22 11.74 12.51
C TYR A 34 -3.36 10.50 12.61
N LEU A 35 -2.14 10.53 12.05
CA LEU A 35 -1.20 9.41 12.15
C LEU A 35 -0.78 9.15 13.60
N HIS A 36 -0.76 10.21 14.43
CA HIS A 36 -0.41 10.11 15.84
C HIS A 36 -1.60 9.73 16.74
N ASN A 37 -2.81 10.25 16.44
CA ASN A 37 -3.93 10.19 17.37
C ASN A 37 -4.87 9.01 17.14
N PHE A 38 -4.82 8.37 15.99
CA PHE A 38 -5.71 7.25 15.66
C PHE A 38 -4.96 5.92 15.60
N PRO A 39 -5.60 4.82 15.98
CA PRO A 39 -5.02 3.48 15.92
C PRO A 39 -5.01 2.94 14.49
N LEU A 40 -4.19 3.55 13.63
CA LEU A 40 -4.08 3.21 12.22
C LEU A 40 -3.09 2.07 11.99
N GLN A 41 -3.41 1.15 11.09
CA GLN A 41 -2.51 0.09 10.64
C GLN A 41 -2.00 0.33 9.22
N LYS A 42 -2.69 1.19 8.46
CA LYS A 42 -2.38 1.41 7.04
C LYS A 42 -2.57 2.86 6.64
N VAL A 43 -1.66 3.36 5.81
CA VAL A 43 -1.76 4.67 5.16
C VAL A 43 -1.82 4.47 3.65
N LYS A 44 -2.83 5.04 2.99
CA LYS A 44 -2.99 5.07 1.55
C LYS A 44 -2.61 6.47 1.05
N ILE A 45 -1.50 6.56 0.34
CA ILE A 45 -0.96 7.80 -0.21
C ILE A 45 -1.63 8.05 -1.55
N ASP A 46 -2.31 9.18 -1.66
CA ASP A 46 -3.05 9.55 -2.87
C ASP A 46 -2.15 9.76 -4.09
N ARG A 47 -2.70 9.50 -5.27
CA ARG A 47 -2.02 9.63 -6.55
C ARG A 47 -1.45 11.03 -6.83
N SER A 48 -1.94 12.08 -6.18
CA SER A 48 -1.41 13.43 -6.35
C SER A 48 0.06 13.55 -6.01
N PHE A 49 0.60 12.66 -5.17
CA PHE A 49 2.03 12.57 -4.90
C PHE A 49 2.84 11.98 -6.07
N LEU A 50 2.17 11.36 -7.05
CA LEU A 50 2.82 10.83 -8.24
C LEU A 50 2.91 11.88 -9.36
N GLU A 51 2.21 13.00 -9.23
CA GLU A 51 2.28 14.09 -10.22
C GLU A 51 3.67 14.71 -10.22
N GLY A 52 4.39 14.58 -11.35
CA GLY A 52 5.77 15.03 -11.47
C GLY A 52 6.76 14.25 -10.59
N ILE A 53 6.51 12.98 -10.31
CA ILE A 53 7.34 12.14 -9.40
C ILE A 53 8.78 11.94 -9.92
N ASP A 54 9.03 12.15 -11.20
CA ASP A 54 10.34 12.20 -11.83
C ASP A 54 11.17 13.41 -11.39
N ALA A 55 10.54 14.45 -10.80
CA ALA A 55 11.24 15.57 -10.15
C ALA A 55 11.59 15.22 -8.69
N ASP A 56 12.66 15.82 -8.18
CA ASP A 56 13.19 15.52 -6.84
C ASP A 56 12.20 15.81 -5.71
N ARG A 57 11.41 16.87 -5.82
CA ARG A 57 10.56 17.34 -4.71
C ARG A 57 9.35 16.45 -4.43
N PRO A 58 8.51 16.05 -5.43
CA PRO A 58 7.39 15.13 -5.18
C PRO A 58 7.86 13.78 -4.65
N LEU A 59 8.91 13.21 -5.21
CA LEU A 59 9.48 11.96 -4.77
C LEU A 59 10.01 12.04 -3.33
N THR A 60 10.67 13.13 -2.96
CA THR A 60 11.16 13.36 -1.59
C THR A 60 10.00 13.46 -0.60
N LEU A 61 8.91 14.15 -0.95
CA LEU A 61 7.73 14.24 -0.10
C LEU A 61 7.06 12.88 0.10
N LEU A 62 6.87 12.12 -0.99
CA LEU A 62 6.30 10.77 -0.92
C LEU A 62 7.14 9.88 -0.01
N ARG A 63 8.45 9.84 -0.21
CA ARG A 63 9.39 9.06 0.62
C ARG A 63 9.36 9.50 2.09
N GLY A 64 9.28 10.81 2.36
CA GLY A 64 9.17 11.33 3.72
C GLY A 64 7.91 10.84 4.43
N VAL A 65 6.76 10.89 3.76
CA VAL A 65 5.49 10.37 4.29
C VAL A 65 5.54 8.85 4.47
N ALA A 66 6.02 8.11 3.47
CA ALA A 66 6.13 6.66 3.53
C ALA A 66 7.05 6.22 4.68
N ARG A 67 8.20 6.87 4.84
CA ARG A 67 9.14 6.57 5.92
C ARG A 67 8.53 6.85 7.29
N LEU A 68 7.91 8.02 7.49
CA LEU A 68 7.25 8.36 8.74
C LEU A 68 6.17 7.33 9.10
N SER A 69 5.35 6.93 8.13
CA SER A 69 4.30 5.94 8.33
C SER A 69 4.88 4.57 8.71
N ALA A 70 5.94 4.13 8.04
CA ALA A 70 6.63 2.88 8.35
C ALA A 70 7.28 2.91 9.75
N ASP A 71 7.91 4.02 10.14
CA ASP A 71 8.51 4.20 11.47
C ASP A 71 7.46 4.21 12.60
N LEU A 72 6.20 4.57 12.27
CA LEU A 72 5.03 4.45 13.18
C LEU A 72 4.40 3.04 13.15
N GLY A 73 4.98 2.09 12.42
CA GLY A 73 4.51 0.70 12.35
C GLY A 73 3.33 0.48 11.41
N MET A 74 3.02 1.42 10.51
CA MET A 74 1.93 1.31 9.54
C MET A 74 2.43 0.72 8.22
N SER A 75 1.59 -0.07 7.55
CA SER A 75 1.79 -0.42 6.15
C SER A 75 1.48 0.77 5.23
N VAL A 76 2.23 0.89 4.14
CA VAL A 76 2.12 2.01 3.21
C VAL A 76 1.66 1.52 1.84
N VAL A 77 0.55 2.06 1.38
CA VAL A 77 0.01 1.83 0.03
C VAL A 77 0.15 3.11 -0.79
N VAL A 78 0.68 3.02 -1.99
CA VAL A 78 0.66 4.14 -2.95
C VAL A 78 -0.38 3.86 -4.03
N GLU A 79 -1.29 4.79 -4.22
CA GLU A 79 -2.38 4.67 -5.17
C GLU A 79 -2.08 5.36 -6.50
N GLY A 80 -2.79 4.94 -7.55
CA GLY A 80 -2.73 5.57 -8.86
C GLY A 80 -1.48 5.27 -9.68
N ILE A 81 -0.79 4.17 -9.42
CA ILE A 81 0.35 3.75 -10.23
C ILE A 81 -0.11 3.37 -11.64
N GLU A 82 0.45 4.04 -12.65
CA GLU A 82 0.09 3.86 -14.06
C GLU A 82 1.26 3.33 -14.90
N THR A 83 2.52 3.56 -14.47
CA THR A 83 3.71 3.16 -15.24
C THR A 83 4.71 2.35 -14.41
N ASN A 84 5.57 1.59 -15.10
CA ASN A 84 6.63 0.83 -14.44
C ASN A 84 7.68 1.75 -13.80
N GLU A 85 7.96 2.88 -14.41
CA GLU A 85 8.89 3.88 -13.91
C GLU A 85 8.43 4.43 -12.54
N GLN A 86 7.13 4.74 -12.41
CA GLN A 86 6.54 5.13 -11.13
C GLN A 86 6.72 4.02 -10.09
N LEU A 87 6.43 2.76 -10.45
CA LEU A 87 6.57 1.63 -9.55
C LEU A 87 8.01 1.44 -9.09
N GLU A 88 8.99 1.56 -9.98
CA GLU A 88 10.42 1.49 -9.66
C GLU A 88 10.84 2.59 -8.69
N LEU A 89 10.44 3.83 -8.95
CA LEU A 89 10.76 4.98 -8.10
C LEU A 89 10.25 4.85 -6.67
N ILE A 90 9.01 4.37 -6.49
CA ILE A 90 8.42 4.21 -5.15
C ILE A 90 8.93 2.98 -4.40
N SER A 91 9.39 1.96 -5.13
CA SER A 91 9.87 0.70 -4.53
C SER A 91 11.33 0.74 -4.11
N ALA A 92 12.07 1.77 -4.49
CA ALA A 92 13.53 1.82 -4.42
C ALA A 92 14.10 1.72 -2.99
N ASP A 93 13.37 2.18 -1.97
CA ASP A 93 13.84 2.21 -0.58
C ASP A 93 13.14 1.18 0.34
N GLY A 94 12.15 0.44 -0.19
CA GLY A 94 11.47 -0.62 0.55
C GLY A 94 10.48 -0.16 1.63
N THR A 95 10.19 1.14 1.74
CA THR A 95 9.22 1.66 2.72
C THR A 95 7.78 1.50 2.26
N VAL A 96 7.54 1.49 0.94
CA VAL A 96 6.23 1.23 0.35
C VAL A 96 5.98 -0.28 0.35
N THR A 97 4.93 -0.73 1.02
CA THR A 97 4.59 -2.15 1.17
C THR A 97 3.66 -2.66 0.08
N GLU A 98 2.79 -1.79 -0.43
CA GLU A 98 1.78 -2.13 -1.44
C GLU A 98 1.68 -1.00 -2.48
N ALA A 99 1.28 -1.36 -3.70
CA ALA A 99 1.00 -0.40 -4.76
C ALA A 99 -0.31 -0.77 -5.46
N GLN A 100 -1.12 0.25 -5.79
CA GLN A 100 -2.40 0.10 -6.47
C GLN A 100 -2.50 1.07 -7.64
N GLY A 101 -3.07 0.63 -8.78
CA GLY A 101 -3.30 1.50 -9.92
C GLY A 101 -3.54 0.77 -11.23
N TYR A 102 -3.72 1.52 -12.29
CA TYR A 102 -4.03 0.99 -13.62
C TYR A 102 -2.89 0.21 -14.26
N LEU A 103 -1.68 0.35 -13.75
CA LEU A 103 -0.57 -0.53 -14.13
C LEU A 103 -0.89 -2.01 -13.89
N PHE A 104 -1.62 -2.32 -12.79
CA PHE A 104 -1.95 -3.70 -12.42
C PHE A 104 -3.28 -4.15 -13.04
N SER A 105 -4.33 -3.35 -12.88
CA SER A 105 -5.65 -3.59 -13.47
C SER A 105 -6.53 -2.35 -13.36
N ARG A 106 -7.35 -2.11 -14.38
CA ARG A 106 -8.50 -1.21 -14.26
C ARG A 106 -9.60 -1.89 -13.42
N PRO A 107 -10.59 -1.15 -12.90
CA PRO A 107 -11.75 -1.75 -12.25
C PRO A 107 -12.39 -2.80 -13.16
N VAL A 108 -12.65 -3.97 -12.61
CA VAL A 108 -13.19 -5.13 -13.34
C VAL A 108 -14.37 -5.73 -12.60
N THR A 109 -15.19 -6.53 -13.29
CA THR A 109 -16.34 -7.22 -12.69
C THR A 109 -15.91 -8.32 -11.72
N ALA A 110 -16.79 -8.74 -10.82
CA ALA A 110 -16.53 -9.83 -9.87
C ALA A 110 -16.10 -11.14 -10.58
N LEU A 111 -16.64 -11.42 -11.76
CA LEU A 111 -16.27 -12.59 -12.55
C LEU A 111 -14.80 -12.50 -13.02
N GLN A 112 -14.40 -11.33 -13.51
CA GLN A 112 -13.02 -11.08 -13.95
C GLN A 112 -12.03 -11.11 -12.77
N VAL A 113 -12.41 -10.62 -11.58
CA VAL A 113 -11.61 -10.76 -10.35
C VAL A 113 -11.30 -12.22 -10.06
N ARG A 114 -12.31 -13.12 -10.13
CA ARG A 114 -12.09 -14.57 -9.93
C ARG A 114 -11.09 -15.15 -10.91
N GLN A 115 -11.13 -14.72 -12.18
CA GLN A 115 -10.20 -15.18 -13.21
C GLN A 115 -8.77 -14.69 -12.92
N LEU A 116 -8.59 -13.44 -12.50
CA LEU A 116 -7.29 -12.87 -12.10
C LEU A 116 -6.70 -13.61 -10.90
N LEU A 117 -7.50 -13.87 -9.86
CA LEU A 117 -7.05 -14.61 -8.67
C LEU A 117 -6.62 -16.04 -9.03
N ASN A 118 -7.38 -16.75 -9.85
CA ASN A 118 -7.02 -18.10 -10.29
C ASN A 118 -5.72 -18.12 -11.10
N ALA A 119 -5.52 -17.12 -11.96
CA ALA A 119 -4.29 -16.98 -12.75
C ALA A 119 -3.06 -16.67 -11.87
N SER A 120 -3.23 -15.87 -10.82
CA SER A 120 -2.14 -15.51 -9.89
C SER A 120 -1.76 -16.70 -9.00
N HIS A 121 -2.71 -17.49 -8.51
CA HIS A 121 -2.45 -18.73 -7.76
C HIS A 121 -1.66 -19.75 -8.60
N GLY A 122 -1.99 -19.90 -9.87
CA GLY A 122 -1.25 -20.79 -10.77
C GLY A 122 0.21 -20.37 -10.99
N ARG A 123 0.52 -19.06 -10.97
CA ARG A 123 1.91 -18.56 -11.08
C ARG A 123 2.71 -18.77 -9.81
N ARG A 124 2.11 -18.59 -8.63
CA ARG A 124 2.76 -18.81 -7.34
C ARG A 124 3.18 -20.27 -7.16
N LEU A 125 2.29 -21.20 -7.46
CA LEU A 125 2.58 -22.65 -7.40
C LEU A 125 3.70 -23.07 -8.38
N LYS A 126 3.82 -22.43 -9.56
CA LYS A 126 4.92 -22.69 -10.51
C LYS A 126 6.26 -22.17 -10.00
N LYS A 127 6.28 -21.00 -9.32
CA LYS A 127 7.50 -20.43 -8.76
C LYS A 127 8.03 -21.26 -7.59
N ASP A 128 7.15 -21.70 -6.70
CA ASP A 128 7.52 -22.53 -5.54
C ASP A 128 8.01 -23.92 -5.99
N ARG A 129 7.42 -24.50 -7.04
CA ARG A 129 7.90 -25.78 -7.62
C ARG A 129 9.29 -25.66 -8.26
N ARG A 130 9.65 -24.51 -8.85
CA ARG A 130 11.01 -24.29 -9.40
C ARG A 130 12.06 -24.16 -8.31
N ILE A 131 11.74 -23.52 -7.18
CA ILE A 131 12.63 -23.43 -6.02
C ILE A 131 12.87 -24.79 -5.39
N MET A 132 11.83 -25.61 -5.24
CA MET A 132 11.95 -26.98 -4.69
C MET A 132 12.69 -27.95 -5.62
N ALA A 133 12.61 -27.76 -6.93
CA ALA A 133 13.35 -28.59 -7.89
C ALA A 133 14.84 -28.26 -7.94
N SER A 134 15.22 -26.99 -7.68
CA SER A 134 16.62 -26.55 -7.64
C SER A 134 17.36 -27.02 -6.38
N SER A 135 16.67 -27.24 -5.26
CA SER A 135 17.28 -27.71 -4.01
C SER A 135 17.52 -29.23 -3.93
N ARG A 136 17.09 -30.01 -4.92
CA ARG A 136 17.32 -31.47 -4.98
C ARG A 136 18.50 -31.90 -5.86
N SER A 137 19.26 -30.96 -6.44
CA SER A 137 20.38 -31.27 -7.33
C SER A 137 21.77 -31.03 -6.72
N ILE A 138 21.84 -30.98 -5.38
CA ILE A 138 23.13 -30.94 -4.66
C ILE A 138 23.08 -32.06 -3.61
N ALA A 139 23.35 -33.26 -4.07
CA ALA A 139 23.77 -34.40 -3.26
C ALA A 139 24.64 -35.29 -4.13
#